data_921c12ceb88c2298c398ae79f5b0c367
#
_entry.id   921c12ceb88c2298c398ae79f5b0c367
#
_cell.length_a   1.000
_cell.length_b   1.000
_cell.length_c   1.000
_cell.angle_alpha   90.00
_cell.angle_beta   90.00
_cell.angle_gamma   90.00
#
_symmetry.space_group_name_H-M   'P 1'
#
loop_
_entity.id
_entity.type
_entity.pdbx_description
1 polymer ?
#
loop_
_entity_poly.entity_id
_entity_poly.type
_entity_poly.pdbx_seq_one_letter_code
_entity_poly.pdbx_strand_id
1 'polypeptide(L)'
;MNILRHSKKAIAVLAGLFAVTLAPSPYTLYPAFGARVESAHFSDVNGGFSYGTKYSYSPSFEHNGNVQETAVSTAQAGAFSGRSGILAFYPQPSPVNDLALVSISSYSLRITWTAPVANWYRNTGAIEGYLLRYTSAAYMFTDAAFASAQDVSQNWTPLAVGVRDTRIIEGFNTGTTYYFAIESVNDQLLRSELSNIACVFAVVPLVPMNFKVTAHPTSVTLSWIAPVGFANRMPFNDRFNPVYPYEIKAYQVFRATAPANADWFPLGPELSSDTFHWTDNTAEAGQQYFYHVKALNQAGFSAPSYTQGITGASLYFIAADNTSLLEIPGDGLGDFVSDSANPDPMSIYTVEITSHAEDLGGRVVKSVEFSAYKGGIERDEQFKLSKPAILKIYYSTGGAVVPAGSNAAALSLYYYNGAKWLQFYGKVNETDKNVELKTTMLGKYQLRSVERSVSFSADRAGLSNRLITPNSDGKNDNMVFVFDSPMDSGVKGRIYDMKGALVAKMTPTGPVSNSLVWDAKSGGQIVPGGVYIYQLESGGKVYNGTVAVIK
;
A
#
# COMPACT_ATOMS: atom_id res chain seq x y z
N MET A 1 -45.28 -40.33 -9.73
CA MET A 1 -44.60 -39.14 -10.28
C MET A 1 -45.21 -37.84 -9.86
N ASN A 2 -46.51 -37.77 -9.58
CA ASN A 2 -47.15 -36.54 -9.09
C ASN A 2 -46.91 -36.18 -7.60
N ILE A 3 -46.70 -37.14 -6.73
CA ILE A 3 -46.45 -36.95 -5.30
C ILE A 3 -45.07 -36.32 -5.04
N LEU A 4 -44.06 -36.67 -5.85
CA LEU A 4 -42.72 -36.08 -5.74
C LEU A 4 -42.62 -34.62 -6.27
N ARG A 5 -43.52 -34.22 -7.19
CA ARG A 5 -43.59 -32.81 -7.63
C ARG A 5 -44.19 -31.90 -6.56
N HIS A 6 -45.16 -32.41 -5.78
CA HIS A 6 -45.79 -31.61 -4.72
C HIS A 6 -44.87 -31.48 -3.51
N SER A 7 -44.08 -32.48 -3.20
CA SER A 7 -43.09 -32.41 -2.12
C SER A 7 -41.94 -31.43 -2.45
N LYS A 8 -41.49 -31.33 -3.72
CA LYS A 8 -40.47 -30.36 -4.13
C LYS A 8 -40.95 -28.92 -4.04
N LYS A 9 -42.24 -28.66 -4.33
CA LYS A 9 -42.82 -27.30 -4.18
C LYS A 9 -42.98 -26.92 -2.71
N ALA A 10 -43.38 -27.85 -1.86
CA ALA A 10 -43.45 -27.61 -0.42
C ALA A 10 -42.07 -27.38 0.22
N ILE A 11 -41.04 -28.09 -0.26
CA ILE A 11 -39.64 -27.90 0.18
C ILE A 11 -39.11 -26.56 -0.25
N ALA A 12 -39.47 -26.08 -1.45
CA ALA A 12 -39.03 -24.75 -1.92
C ALA A 12 -39.67 -23.61 -1.08
N VAL A 13 -40.94 -23.76 -0.67
CA VAL A 13 -41.59 -22.79 0.22
C VAL A 13 -40.97 -22.85 1.63
N LEU A 14 -40.65 -24.05 2.12
CA LEU A 14 -39.96 -24.20 3.39
C LEU A 14 -38.51 -23.68 3.35
N ALA A 15 -37.81 -23.92 2.25
CA ALA A 15 -36.44 -23.39 2.04
C ALA A 15 -36.42 -21.84 1.98
N GLY A 16 -37.44 -21.24 1.38
CA GLY A 16 -37.59 -19.78 1.38
C GLY A 16 -37.86 -19.23 2.80
N LEU A 17 -38.71 -19.87 3.57
CA LEU A 17 -38.95 -19.50 4.97
C LEU A 17 -37.72 -19.77 5.87
N PHE A 18 -36.99 -20.86 5.65
CA PHE A 18 -35.77 -21.16 6.41
C PHE A 18 -34.63 -20.20 6.08
N ALA A 19 -34.50 -19.75 4.83
CA ALA A 19 -33.51 -18.73 4.45
C ALA A 19 -33.77 -17.39 5.16
N VAL A 20 -35.04 -17.07 5.43
CA VAL A 20 -35.45 -15.89 6.19
C VAL A 20 -35.13 -16.01 7.69
N THR A 21 -35.19 -17.22 8.26
CA THR A 21 -34.91 -17.44 9.71
C THR A 21 -33.43 -17.66 10.02
N LEU A 22 -32.59 -17.93 9.01
CA LEU A 22 -31.15 -18.17 9.19
C LEU A 22 -30.29 -16.99 8.76
N ALA A 23 -30.88 -15.96 8.19
CA ALA A 23 -30.13 -14.75 7.84
C ALA A 23 -29.86 -13.93 9.10
N PRO A 24 -28.59 -13.63 9.40
CA PRO A 24 -28.23 -12.88 10.62
C PRO A 24 -28.58 -11.38 10.55
N SER A 25 -29.22 -10.92 9.46
CA SER A 25 -29.58 -9.52 9.26
C SER A 25 -31.02 -9.39 8.77
N PRO A 26 -31.82 -8.51 9.36
CA PRO A 26 -33.15 -8.20 8.87
C PRO A 26 -33.15 -7.56 7.47
N TYR A 27 -31.98 -7.25 6.92
CA TYR A 27 -31.82 -6.56 5.63
C TYR A 27 -31.81 -7.48 4.41
N THR A 28 -31.66 -8.78 4.61
CA THR A 28 -31.60 -9.75 3.51
C THR A 28 -32.97 -10.13 2.93
N LEU A 29 -34.01 -9.51 3.40
CA LEU A 29 -35.35 -9.66 2.84
C LEU A 29 -35.61 -8.72 1.66
N TYR A 30 -34.68 -8.61 0.72
CA TYR A 30 -35.04 -8.22 -0.62
C TYR A 30 -35.66 -9.43 -1.31
N PRO A 31 -36.94 -9.40 -1.63
CA PRO A 31 -37.54 -10.43 -2.44
C PRO A 31 -37.09 -10.24 -3.87
N ALA A 32 -35.85 -10.63 -4.16
CA ALA A 32 -35.34 -10.67 -5.53
C ALA A 32 -36.03 -11.73 -6.40
N PHE A 33 -37.12 -12.31 -5.95
CA PHE A 33 -37.69 -13.48 -6.61
C PHE A 33 -39.14 -13.24 -7.00
N GLY A 34 -39.33 -12.85 -8.24
CA GLY A 34 -40.60 -12.99 -8.94
C GLY A 34 -41.01 -14.46 -9.14
N ALA A 35 -40.78 -15.31 -8.16
CA ALA A 35 -41.17 -16.72 -8.22
C ALA A 35 -42.61 -16.84 -7.75
N ARG A 36 -43.48 -17.31 -8.64
CA ARG A 36 -44.85 -17.65 -8.33
C ARG A 36 -44.87 -18.82 -7.34
N VAL A 37 -45.41 -18.57 -6.15
CA VAL A 37 -45.60 -19.61 -5.14
C VAL A 37 -47.03 -20.12 -5.25
N GLU A 38 -47.19 -21.36 -5.67
CA GLU A 38 -48.48 -22.03 -5.77
C GLU A 38 -48.46 -23.33 -4.98
N SER A 39 -49.48 -23.56 -4.20
CA SER A 39 -49.79 -24.85 -3.65
C SER A 39 -51.23 -25.24 -4.01
N ALA A 40 -51.62 -26.47 -3.80
CA ALA A 40 -52.98 -26.92 -4.07
C ALA A 40 -54.07 -26.13 -3.29
N HIS A 41 -53.68 -25.43 -2.24
CA HIS A 41 -54.58 -24.70 -1.35
C HIS A 41 -54.18 -23.25 -1.11
N PHE A 42 -53.06 -22.79 -1.73
CA PHE A 42 -52.59 -21.43 -1.59
C PHE A 42 -51.94 -20.97 -2.89
N SER A 43 -52.30 -19.79 -3.38
CA SER A 43 -51.74 -19.20 -4.58
C SER A 43 -51.42 -17.71 -4.32
N ASP A 44 -50.20 -17.34 -4.48
CA ASP A 44 -49.79 -15.95 -4.63
C ASP A 44 -49.66 -15.63 -6.11
N VAL A 45 -50.61 -14.88 -6.61
CA VAL A 45 -50.78 -14.61 -8.06
C VAL A 45 -49.69 -13.70 -8.61
N ASN A 46 -48.95 -12.99 -7.76
CA ASN A 46 -47.98 -11.99 -8.20
C ASN A 46 -46.53 -12.34 -7.91
N GLY A 47 -46.31 -13.53 -7.34
CA GLY A 47 -44.96 -14.11 -7.30
C GLY A 47 -43.89 -13.32 -6.58
N GLY A 48 -44.18 -12.69 -5.49
CA GLY A 48 -43.19 -12.08 -4.62
C GLY A 48 -43.77 -11.14 -3.61
N PHE A 49 -43.14 -11.06 -2.50
CA PHE A 49 -43.40 -10.01 -1.54
C PHE A 49 -42.80 -8.72 -2.10
N SER A 50 -43.57 -7.97 -2.85
CA SER A 50 -43.18 -6.62 -3.22
C SER A 50 -43.97 -5.64 -2.38
N TYR A 51 -43.37 -4.53 -2.09
CA TYR A 51 -44.06 -3.41 -1.49
C TYR A 51 -45.21 -2.99 -2.38
N GLY A 52 -46.41 -3.08 -1.90
CA GLY A 52 -47.61 -2.74 -2.62
C GLY A 52 -48.77 -3.63 -2.23
N THR A 53 -49.93 -3.22 -2.59
CA THR A 53 -51.17 -3.96 -2.38
C THR A 53 -51.12 -5.27 -3.14
N LYS A 54 -50.95 -6.39 -2.46
CA LYS A 54 -51.04 -7.74 -3.04
C LYS A 54 -52.10 -8.54 -2.34
N TYR A 55 -52.81 -9.28 -3.13
CA TYR A 55 -53.82 -10.20 -2.66
C TYR A 55 -53.17 -11.58 -2.55
N SER A 56 -53.18 -12.14 -1.33
CA SER A 56 -52.90 -13.54 -1.12
C SER A 56 -54.19 -14.22 -0.73
N TYR A 57 -54.61 -15.20 -1.46
CA TYR A 57 -55.82 -15.92 -1.12
C TYR A 57 -55.65 -17.42 -1.25
N SER A 58 -56.40 -18.15 -0.46
CA SER A 58 -56.60 -19.56 -0.62
C SER A 58 -58.12 -19.85 -0.56
N PRO A 59 -58.62 -20.99 -1.03
CA PRO A 59 -60.02 -21.33 -0.94
C PRO A 59 -60.59 -21.30 0.48
N SER A 60 -59.76 -21.39 1.49
CA SER A 60 -60.11 -21.38 2.91
C SER A 60 -59.62 -20.12 3.66
N PHE A 61 -58.94 -19.21 2.98
CA PHE A 61 -58.42 -18.02 3.62
C PHE A 61 -58.16 -16.92 2.58
N GLU A 62 -58.80 -15.78 2.76
CA GLU A 62 -58.60 -14.58 1.98
C GLU A 62 -58.04 -13.50 2.88
N HIS A 63 -56.91 -12.93 2.50
CA HIS A 63 -56.36 -11.76 3.15
C HIS A 63 -56.25 -10.62 2.17
N ASN A 64 -57.03 -9.59 2.43
CA ASN A 64 -57.02 -8.35 1.67
C ASN A 64 -56.57 -7.26 2.63
N GLY A 65 -55.25 -7.02 2.62
CA GLY A 65 -54.68 -6.06 3.54
C GLY A 65 -53.42 -5.39 3.01
N ASN A 66 -53.21 -4.23 3.50
CA ASN A 66 -51.97 -3.52 3.33
C ASN A 66 -50.89 -4.32 4.09
N VAL A 67 -49.72 -4.53 3.47
CA VAL A 67 -48.60 -5.26 4.06
C VAL A 67 -48.12 -4.68 5.40
N GLN A 68 -48.79 -3.65 5.88
CA GLN A 68 -48.52 -2.97 7.16
C GLN A 68 -49.34 -3.47 8.35
N GLU A 69 -50.34 -4.32 8.14
CA GLU A 69 -51.08 -4.84 9.25
C GLU A 69 -50.50 -6.18 9.72
N THR A 70 -50.27 -6.28 11.01
CA THR A 70 -49.80 -7.46 11.69
C THR A 70 -50.86 -8.53 11.67
N ALA A 71 -51.10 -9.18 10.54
CA ALA A 71 -51.94 -10.38 10.52
C ALA A 71 -51.06 -11.60 10.74
N VAL A 72 -50.94 -12.04 11.95
CA VAL A 72 -50.44 -13.37 12.25
C VAL A 72 -51.59 -14.35 12.04
N SER A 73 -51.61 -15.00 10.89
CA SER A 73 -52.54 -16.12 10.67
C SER A 73 -51.83 -17.44 10.85
N THR A 74 -52.45 -18.34 11.54
CA THR A 74 -51.99 -19.74 11.64
C THR A 74 -52.77 -20.54 10.60
N ALA A 75 -52.11 -20.91 9.50
CA ALA A 75 -52.69 -21.80 8.50
C ALA A 75 -52.42 -23.24 8.93
N GLN A 76 -53.44 -24.04 9.03
CA GLN A 76 -53.36 -25.47 9.31
C GLN A 76 -54.01 -26.21 8.14
N ALA A 77 -53.22 -26.95 7.40
CA ALA A 77 -53.70 -27.77 6.30
C ALA A 77 -53.16 -29.20 6.47
N GLY A 78 -54.04 -30.13 6.78
CA GLY A 78 -53.70 -31.53 7.00
C GLY A 78 -52.71 -31.76 8.13
N ALA A 79 -51.69 -32.54 7.94
CA ALA A 79 -50.62 -32.81 8.91
C ALA A 79 -49.56 -31.71 9.06
N PHE A 80 -49.76 -30.57 8.42
CA PHE A 80 -48.81 -29.46 8.41
C PHE A 80 -49.38 -28.25 9.15
N SER A 81 -48.79 -27.88 10.27
CA SER A 81 -49.07 -26.62 10.95
C SER A 81 -47.93 -25.64 10.76
N GLY A 82 -48.16 -24.62 9.95
CA GLY A 82 -47.22 -23.52 9.76
C GLY A 82 -47.78 -22.23 10.38
N ARG A 83 -47.03 -21.51 11.15
CA ARG A 83 -47.34 -20.11 11.44
C ARG A 83 -46.93 -19.30 10.23
N SER A 84 -47.87 -18.88 9.40
CA SER A 84 -47.63 -17.77 8.50
C SER A 84 -47.82 -16.50 9.30
N GLY A 85 -46.73 -15.94 9.80
CA GLY A 85 -46.74 -14.54 10.18
C GLY A 85 -46.61 -13.76 8.89
N ILE A 86 -47.55 -12.90 8.57
CA ILE A 86 -47.20 -11.75 7.77
C ILE A 86 -46.20 -11.02 8.65
N LEU A 87 -44.92 -11.11 8.28
CA LEU A 87 -43.92 -10.25 8.85
C LEU A 87 -44.47 -8.83 8.62
N ALA A 88 -44.86 -8.16 9.69
CA ALA A 88 -45.16 -6.76 9.60
C ALA A 88 -43.91 -6.14 9.04
N PHE A 89 -43.97 -5.68 7.79
CA PHE A 89 -42.92 -4.86 7.25
C PHE A 89 -42.95 -3.54 8.02
N TYR A 90 -42.22 -3.52 9.10
CA TYR A 90 -41.92 -2.27 9.76
C TYR A 90 -40.96 -1.56 8.80
N PRO A 91 -41.37 -0.46 8.18
CA PRO A 91 -40.54 0.24 7.25
C PRO A 91 -39.32 0.79 7.97
N GLN A 92 -38.18 0.44 7.46
CA GLN A 92 -36.90 0.90 7.96
C GLN A 92 -36.75 2.42 7.75
N PRO A 93 -35.92 3.09 8.52
CA PRO A 93 -35.51 4.45 8.21
C PRO A 93 -34.75 4.52 6.89
N SER A 94 -34.77 5.69 6.26
CA SER A 94 -33.86 5.95 5.14
C SER A 94 -32.41 5.98 5.62
N PRO A 95 -31.45 5.50 4.80
CA PRO A 95 -30.04 5.68 5.11
C PRO A 95 -29.63 7.16 5.01
N VAL A 96 -28.65 7.53 5.80
CA VAL A 96 -27.94 8.81 5.63
C VAL A 96 -27.00 8.68 4.43
N ASN A 97 -27.07 9.60 3.47
CA ASN A 97 -26.26 9.56 2.25
C ASN A 97 -25.26 10.71 2.13
N ASP A 98 -25.26 11.62 3.09
CA ASP A 98 -24.44 12.84 3.09
C ASP A 98 -23.63 13.00 4.38
N LEU A 99 -23.27 11.87 5.03
CA LEU A 99 -22.40 11.90 6.18
C LEU A 99 -21.06 12.51 5.80
N ALA A 100 -20.63 13.57 6.52
CA ALA A 100 -19.38 14.26 6.28
C ALA A 100 -18.67 14.59 7.58
N LEU A 101 -17.33 14.60 7.53
CA LEU A 101 -16.46 14.92 8.66
C LEU A 101 -15.45 15.99 8.31
N VAL A 102 -15.15 16.83 9.28
CA VAL A 102 -14.07 17.83 9.21
C VAL A 102 -13.32 17.84 10.53
N SER A 103 -12.00 17.77 10.48
CA SER A 103 -11.16 18.00 11.67
C SER A 103 -11.25 19.48 12.07
N ILE A 104 -11.55 19.76 13.34
CA ILE A 104 -11.63 21.10 13.88
C ILE A 104 -10.51 21.39 14.90
N SER A 105 -9.90 20.37 15.44
CA SER A 105 -8.72 20.45 16.30
C SER A 105 -7.90 19.18 16.21
N SER A 106 -6.78 19.12 16.93
CA SER A 106 -5.94 17.91 17.04
C SER A 106 -6.63 16.71 17.72
N TYR A 107 -7.81 16.93 18.30
CA TYR A 107 -8.50 15.94 19.12
C TYR A 107 -9.99 15.83 18.81
N SER A 108 -10.57 16.78 18.08
CA SER A 108 -12.01 16.92 17.87
C SER A 108 -12.37 16.96 16.38
N LEU A 109 -13.45 16.28 16.04
CA LEU A 109 -14.02 16.23 14.70
C LEU A 109 -15.43 16.83 14.71
N ARG A 110 -15.79 17.56 13.67
CA ARG A 110 -17.16 17.95 13.36
C ARG A 110 -17.74 16.95 12.39
N ILE A 111 -18.86 16.34 12.77
CA ILE A 111 -19.61 15.43 11.93
C ILE A 111 -20.95 16.06 11.54
N THR A 112 -21.37 15.92 10.31
CA THR A 112 -22.62 16.49 9.79
C THR A 112 -23.34 15.50 8.88
N TRP A 113 -24.66 15.51 8.92
CA TRP A 113 -25.55 14.75 8.02
C TRP A 113 -26.93 15.39 7.98
N THR A 114 -27.75 14.99 7.02
CA THR A 114 -29.17 15.36 6.98
C THR A 114 -30.02 14.32 7.66
N ALA A 115 -30.88 14.72 8.61
CA ALA A 115 -31.76 13.84 9.36
C ALA A 115 -32.72 13.10 8.41
N PRO A 116 -32.68 11.75 8.36
CA PRO A 116 -33.49 10.97 7.44
C PRO A 116 -34.90 10.74 8.01
N VAL A 117 -35.79 10.16 7.18
CA VAL A 117 -37.15 9.77 7.59
C VAL A 117 -37.16 8.42 8.28
N ALA A 118 -38.04 8.24 9.26
CA ALA A 118 -38.20 6.98 9.99
C ALA A 118 -38.83 5.86 9.15
N ASN A 119 -39.56 6.24 8.14
CA ASN A 119 -40.26 5.34 7.22
C ASN A 119 -39.94 5.75 5.78
N TRP A 120 -38.97 5.10 5.17
CA TRP A 120 -38.52 5.42 3.81
C TRP A 120 -39.62 5.23 2.76
N TYR A 121 -40.52 4.27 2.98
CA TYR A 121 -41.59 3.94 2.06
C TYR A 121 -42.71 5.01 2.05
N ARG A 122 -43.10 5.48 3.24
CA ARG A 122 -44.12 6.54 3.37
C ARG A 122 -43.55 7.96 3.34
N ASN A 123 -42.24 8.06 3.41
CA ASN A 123 -41.53 9.35 3.53
C ASN A 123 -42.02 10.16 4.74
N THR A 124 -42.24 9.52 5.88
CA THR A 124 -42.81 10.11 7.09
C THR A 124 -42.12 9.67 8.36
N GLY A 125 -42.34 10.40 9.44
CA GLY A 125 -41.88 10.08 10.79
C GLY A 125 -40.44 10.56 11.06
N ALA A 126 -40.21 10.97 12.29
CA ALA A 126 -38.89 11.27 12.80
C ALA A 126 -38.22 9.99 13.32
N ILE A 127 -36.92 9.90 13.15
CA ILE A 127 -36.12 8.80 13.72
C ILE A 127 -36.02 8.97 15.23
N GLU A 128 -35.79 7.87 15.95
CA GLU A 128 -35.64 7.85 17.40
C GLU A 128 -34.17 8.04 17.82
N GLY A 129 -33.22 7.57 17.01
CA GLY A 129 -31.81 7.67 17.31
C GLY A 129 -30.87 7.34 16.17
N TYR A 130 -29.58 7.38 16.49
CA TYR A 130 -28.50 7.05 15.59
C TYR A 130 -27.58 6.02 16.22
N LEU A 131 -26.96 5.19 15.40
CA LEU A 131 -25.85 4.34 15.77
C LEU A 131 -24.66 4.80 14.92
N LEU A 132 -23.74 5.56 15.52
CA LEU A 132 -22.52 6.03 14.88
C LEU A 132 -21.37 5.14 15.29
N ARG A 133 -20.65 4.62 14.33
CA ARG A 133 -19.48 3.78 14.57
C ARG A 133 -18.27 4.22 13.76
N TYR A 134 -17.08 3.88 14.26
CA TYR A 134 -15.83 4.19 13.61
C TYR A 134 -14.81 3.06 13.70
N THR A 135 -13.84 3.10 12.79
CA THR A 135 -12.66 2.25 12.82
C THR A 135 -11.45 3.01 12.29
N SER A 136 -10.26 2.70 12.79
CA SER A 136 -8.99 3.14 12.21
C SER A 136 -8.36 2.07 11.30
N ALA A 137 -8.85 0.83 11.36
CA ALA A 137 -8.50 -0.21 10.40
C ALA A 137 -9.27 -0.02 9.10
N ALA A 138 -8.80 -0.62 8.00
CA ALA A 138 -9.42 -0.49 6.69
C ALA A 138 -10.95 -0.63 6.76
N TYR A 139 -11.58 0.29 6.22
CA TYR A 139 -12.97 0.64 5.97
C TYR A 139 -14.12 -0.32 6.38
N MET A 140 -15.20 0.27 6.85
CA MET A 140 -16.46 -0.39 7.07
C MET A 140 -17.23 -0.57 5.75
N PHE A 141 -17.05 -1.70 5.07
CA PHE A 141 -17.73 -1.94 3.79
C PHE A 141 -19.00 -2.75 3.89
N THR A 142 -19.15 -3.48 4.95
CA THR A 142 -20.25 -4.42 5.17
C THR A 142 -20.90 -4.19 6.51
N ASP A 143 -22.15 -4.62 6.66
CA ASP A 143 -22.86 -4.59 7.93
C ASP A 143 -22.09 -5.36 9.02
N ALA A 144 -21.40 -6.44 8.66
CA ALA A 144 -20.59 -7.20 9.59
C ALA A 144 -19.38 -6.41 10.10
N ALA A 145 -18.71 -5.66 9.21
CA ALA A 145 -17.60 -4.79 9.58
C ALA A 145 -18.08 -3.61 10.44
N PHE A 146 -19.23 -3.02 10.10
CA PHE A 146 -19.86 -2.00 10.92
C PHE A 146 -20.27 -2.54 12.29
N ALA A 147 -20.82 -3.74 12.35
CA ALA A 147 -21.21 -4.38 13.62
C ALA A 147 -20.03 -4.61 14.58
N SER A 148 -18.82 -4.81 14.04
CA SER A 148 -17.58 -5.00 14.81
C SER A 148 -16.80 -3.72 15.09
N ALA A 149 -17.19 -2.59 14.47
CA ALA A 149 -16.54 -1.30 14.67
C ALA A 149 -16.82 -0.69 16.05
N GLN A 150 -16.00 0.27 16.44
CA GLN A 150 -16.14 0.93 17.75
C GLN A 150 -17.31 1.91 17.76
N ASP A 151 -18.12 1.87 18.83
CA ASP A 151 -19.23 2.80 19.02
C ASP A 151 -18.71 4.19 19.40
N VAL A 152 -19.31 5.23 18.81
CA VAL A 152 -19.22 6.59 19.33
C VAL A 152 -20.31 6.75 20.38
N SER A 153 -19.93 6.79 21.65
CA SER A 153 -20.89 7.03 22.73
C SER A 153 -21.56 8.38 22.53
N GLN A 154 -22.87 8.39 22.41
CA GLN A 154 -23.68 9.59 22.19
C GLN A 154 -25.12 9.39 22.68
N ASN A 155 -25.77 10.49 23.01
CA ASN A 155 -27.18 10.56 23.44
C ASN A 155 -27.92 11.69 22.69
N TRP A 156 -27.63 11.83 21.40
CA TRP A 156 -28.17 12.91 20.59
C TRP A 156 -29.66 12.71 20.33
N THR A 157 -30.44 13.75 20.59
CA THR A 157 -31.81 13.81 20.10
C THR A 157 -31.76 14.14 18.61
N PRO A 158 -32.35 13.31 17.73
CA PRO A 158 -32.42 13.56 16.31
C PRO A 158 -33.17 14.87 15.99
N LEU A 159 -32.73 15.57 14.97
CA LEU A 159 -33.43 16.75 14.45
C LEU A 159 -34.61 16.35 13.55
N ALA A 160 -35.46 17.33 13.22
CA ALA A 160 -36.55 17.12 12.28
C ALA A 160 -36.02 16.65 10.91
N VAL A 161 -36.83 15.84 10.23
CA VAL A 161 -36.53 15.29 8.91
C VAL A 161 -36.09 16.38 7.92
N GLY A 162 -35.02 16.13 7.20
CA GLY A 162 -34.46 17.05 6.22
C GLY A 162 -33.61 18.19 6.82
N VAL A 163 -33.53 18.29 8.14
CA VAL A 163 -32.65 19.28 8.80
C VAL A 163 -31.24 18.72 8.90
N ARG A 164 -30.27 19.57 8.59
CA ARG A 164 -28.85 19.23 8.72
C ARG A 164 -28.44 19.19 10.19
N ASP A 165 -28.05 18.03 10.67
CA ASP A 165 -27.49 17.84 12.01
C ASP A 165 -25.98 18.10 12.00
N THR A 166 -25.47 18.66 13.08
CA THR A 166 -24.03 18.97 13.24
C THR A 166 -23.63 18.67 14.66
N ARG A 167 -22.67 17.78 14.84
CA ARG A 167 -22.15 17.35 16.16
C ARG A 167 -20.65 17.48 16.20
N ILE A 168 -20.12 17.65 17.42
CA ILE A 168 -18.69 17.58 17.69
C ILE A 168 -18.45 16.30 18.46
N ILE A 169 -17.49 15.53 18.04
CA ILE A 169 -17.02 14.32 18.70
C ILE A 169 -15.54 14.47 19.04
N GLU A 170 -15.13 13.93 20.18
CA GLU A 170 -13.79 14.09 20.72
C GLU A 170 -13.11 12.73 20.95
N GLY A 171 -11.81 12.73 21.19
CA GLY A 171 -11.05 11.51 21.44
C GLY A 171 -10.31 10.96 20.21
N PHE A 172 -10.22 11.73 19.13
CA PHE A 172 -9.63 11.30 17.85
C PHE A 172 -8.27 11.95 17.65
N ASN A 173 -7.21 11.15 17.71
CA ASN A 173 -5.83 11.62 17.60
C ASN A 173 -5.46 12.02 16.17
N THR A 174 -4.72 13.12 16.03
CA THR A 174 -4.04 13.45 14.78
C THR A 174 -3.01 12.35 14.41
N GLY A 175 -2.82 12.12 13.13
CA GLY A 175 -1.92 11.07 12.65
C GLY A 175 -2.59 9.73 12.38
N THR A 176 -3.89 9.60 12.68
CA THR A 176 -4.68 8.41 12.39
C THR A 176 -5.86 8.75 11.48
N THR A 177 -6.03 8.02 10.39
CA THR A 177 -7.23 8.10 9.57
C THR A 177 -8.34 7.32 10.25
N TYR A 178 -9.50 7.94 10.41
CA TYR A 178 -10.70 7.32 10.95
C TYR A 178 -11.79 7.29 9.90
N TYR A 179 -12.48 6.15 9.82
CA TYR A 179 -13.63 5.91 8.95
C TYR A 179 -14.87 5.81 9.81
N PHE A 180 -15.92 6.54 9.44
CA PHE A 180 -17.18 6.61 10.15
C PHE A 180 -18.32 6.19 9.26
N ALA A 181 -19.29 5.52 9.85
CA ALA A 181 -20.59 5.27 9.25
C ALA A 181 -21.68 5.38 10.31
N ILE A 182 -22.90 5.66 9.87
CA ILE A 182 -24.05 5.86 10.74
C ILE A 182 -25.25 5.05 10.23
N GLU A 183 -25.98 4.46 11.15
CA GLU A 183 -27.32 3.93 10.92
C GLU A 183 -28.32 4.76 11.70
N SER A 184 -29.48 5.02 11.13
CA SER A 184 -30.63 5.62 11.81
C SER A 184 -31.52 4.53 12.39
N VAL A 185 -32.19 4.84 13.48
CA VAL A 185 -33.04 3.90 14.23
C VAL A 185 -34.42 4.54 14.41
N ASN A 186 -35.49 3.80 14.11
CA ASN A 186 -36.86 4.26 14.33
C ASN A 186 -37.43 3.77 15.70
N ASP A 187 -38.66 4.13 15.98
CA ASP A 187 -39.40 3.78 17.21
C ASP A 187 -39.67 2.27 17.38
N GLN A 188 -39.54 1.48 16.30
CA GLN A 188 -39.58 0.02 16.34
C GLN A 188 -38.19 -0.62 16.48
N LEU A 189 -37.15 0.14 16.73
CA LEU A 189 -35.76 -0.28 16.80
C LEU A 189 -35.23 -0.89 15.52
N LEU A 190 -35.87 -0.63 14.38
CA LEU A 190 -35.36 -1.01 13.06
C LEU A 190 -34.31 -0.03 12.62
N ARG A 191 -33.28 -0.56 11.98
CA ARG A 191 -32.15 0.21 11.49
C ARG A 191 -32.25 0.46 10.00
N SER A 192 -31.73 1.59 9.56
CA SER A 192 -31.53 1.87 8.15
C SER A 192 -30.44 0.97 7.55
N GLU A 193 -30.31 1.00 6.24
CA GLU A 193 -29.05 0.60 5.59
C GLU A 193 -27.92 1.52 6.04
N LEU A 194 -26.70 1.04 5.86
CA LEU A 194 -25.50 1.78 6.21
C LEU A 194 -25.38 3.07 5.39
N SER A 195 -24.98 4.16 6.04
CA SER A 195 -24.69 5.42 5.36
C SER A 195 -23.52 5.29 4.35
N ASN A 196 -23.28 6.35 3.58
CA ASN A 196 -21.98 6.54 2.99
C ASN A 196 -20.90 6.52 4.09
N ILE A 197 -19.71 6.02 3.75
CA ILE A 197 -18.58 6.09 4.66
C ILE A 197 -17.94 7.47 4.55
N ALA A 198 -17.86 8.15 5.66
CA ALA A 198 -17.12 9.40 5.77
C ALA A 198 -15.79 9.15 6.50
N CYS A 199 -14.75 9.83 6.08
CA CYS A 199 -13.44 9.69 6.69
C CYS A 199 -12.82 11.06 6.96
N VAL A 200 -11.97 11.09 7.98
CA VAL A 200 -11.07 12.19 8.22
C VAL A 200 -9.65 11.70 8.01
N PHE A 201 -8.99 12.33 7.05
CA PHE A 201 -7.61 11.98 6.72
C PHE A 201 -6.68 12.69 7.69
N ALA A 202 -6.03 11.91 8.54
CA ALA A 202 -4.93 12.39 9.37
C ALA A 202 -3.57 11.98 8.80
N VAL A 203 -3.56 11.19 7.73
CA VAL A 203 -2.37 10.70 7.05
C VAL A 203 -2.37 11.20 5.61
N VAL A 204 -1.25 11.74 5.17
CA VAL A 204 -1.05 12.22 3.80
C VAL A 204 -1.12 11.05 2.80
N PRO A 205 -1.41 11.32 1.51
CA PRO A 205 -1.38 10.27 0.50
C PRO A 205 0.01 9.65 0.33
N LEU A 206 0.06 8.46 -0.26
CA LEU A 206 1.28 7.94 -0.86
C LEU A 206 1.74 8.83 -2.02
N VAL A 207 2.96 8.62 -2.46
CA VAL A 207 3.54 9.34 -3.59
C VAL A 207 2.82 9.01 -4.90
N PRO A 208 2.60 9.98 -5.80
CA PRO A 208 2.22 9.69 -7.17
C PRO A 208 3.26 8.79 -7.85
N MET A 209 2.80 7.87 -8.69
CA MET A 209 3.63 6.85 -9.32
C MET A 209 3.70 7.04 -10.84
N ASN A 210 4.54 6.26 -11.51
CA ASN A 210 4.73 6.32 -12.95
C ASN A 210 4.97 7.76 -13.48
N PHE A 211 5.70 8.56 -12.71
CA PHE A 211 6.00 9.94 -13.06
C PHE A 211 6.97 9.99 -14.22
N LYS A 212 6.59 10.69 -15.29
CA LYS A 212 7.40 10.82 -16.51
C LYS A 212 7.60 12.28 -16.87
N VAL A 213 8.80 12.58 -17.31
CA VAL A 213 9.21 13.89 -17.83
C VAL A 213 9.56 13.74 -19.32
N THR A 214 8.84 14.44 -20.18
CA THR A 214 9.07 14.45 -21.62
C THR A 214 9.42 15.87 -22.07
N ALA A 215 10.64 16.05 -22.54
CA ALA A 215 11.10 17.34 -23.07
C ALA A 215 10.61 17.55 -24.51
N HIS A 216 10.16 18.76 -24.79
CA HIS A 216 9.84 19.27 -26.12
C HIS A 216 10.71 20.51 -26.40
N PRO A 217 10.80 21.01 -27.64
CA PRO A 217 11.66 22.16 -27.98
C PRO A 217 11.41 23.43 -27.16
N THR A 218 10.18 23.65 -26.70
CA THR A 218 9.76 24.87 -25.99
C THR A 218 8.94 24.60 -24.72
N SER A 219 8.83 23.35 -24.29
CA SER A 219 8.03 22.97 -23.12
C SER A 219 8.46 21.62 -22.56
N VAL A 220 7.99 21.30 -21.36
CA VAL A 220 8.18 19.99 -20.72
C VAL A 220 6.83 19.45 -20.31
N THR A 221 6.47 18.27 -20.80
CA THR A 221 5.26 17.56 -20.38
C THR A 221 5.57 16.58 -19.27
N LEU A 222 4.76 16.62 -18.23
CA LEU A 222 4.80 15.77 -17.05
C LEU A 222 3.55 14.89 -17.03
N SER A 223 3.69 13.63 -16.64
CA SER A 223 2.55 12.73 -16.44
C SER A 223 2.80 11.80 -15.27
N TRP A 224 1.73 11.35 -14.62
CA TRP A 224 1.78 10.44 -13.48
C TRP A 224 0.49 9.64 -13.36
N ILE A 225 0.46 8.67 -12.47
CA ILE A 225 -0.76 8.02 -12.01
C ILE A 225 -1.00 8.32 -10.53
N ALA A 226 -2.26 8.28 -10.12
CA ALA A 226 -2.64 8.51 -8.74
C ALA A 226 -2.00 7.48 -7.80
N PRO A 227 -1.66 7.87 -6.57
CA PRO A 227 -1.37 6.91 -5.52
C PRO A 227 -2.59 6.07 -5.20
N VAL A 228 -2.38 4.87 -4.65
CA VAL A 228 -3.46 3.92 -4.34
C VAL A 228 -3.76 3.81 -2.85
N GLY A 229 -3.14 4.63 -2.03
CA GLY A 229 -3.30 4.60 -0.57
C GLY A 229 -2.63 5.76 0.16
N PHE A 230 -2.56 5.63 1.47
CA PHE A 230 -2.00 6.60 2.39
C PHE A 230 -0.55 6.26 2.80
N ALA A 231 0.18 7.24 3.33
CA ALA A 231 1.57 7.05 3.75
C ALA A 231 1.77 5.99 4.85
N ASN A 232 0.74 5.65 5.60
CA ASN A 232 0.72 4.51 6.53
C ASN A 232 0.50 3.15 5.84
N ARG A 233 0.54 3.09 4.51
CA ARG A 233 0.37 1.91 3.65
C ARG A 233 -1.05 1.33 3.60
N MET A 234 -2.03 2.02 4.16
CA MET A 234 -3.43 1.63 3.98
C MET A 234 -3.91 2.02 2.57
N PRO A 235 -4.54 1.10 1.82
CA PRO A 235 -5.08 1.41 0.51
C PRO A 235 -6.25 2.41 0.62
N PHE A 236 -6.55 3.12 -0.46
CA PHE A 236 -7.76 3.92 -0.56
C PHE A 236 -9.00 3.04 -0.59
N ASN A 237 -10.10 3.57 -0.09
CA ASN A 237 -11.37 2.88 -0.09
C ASN A 237 -11.98 2.85 -1.50
N ASP A 238 -12.12 1.65 -2.09
CA ASP A 238 -12.68 1.43 -3.41
C ASP A 238 -14.21 1.59 -3.49
N ARG A 239 -14.90 1.66 -2.32
CA ARG A 239 -16.34 1.91 -2.25
C ARG A 239 -16.76 3.27 -2.84
N PHE A 240 -15.83 4.20 -2.95
CA PHE A 240 -16.02 5.52 -3.54
C PHE A 240 -15.49 5.60 -4.98
N ASN A 241 -15.70 4.59 -5.79
CA ASN A 241 -15.29 4.62 -7.19
C ASN A 241 -16.16 5.58 -8.05
N PRO A 242 -15.57 6.49 -8.84
CA PRO A 242 -14.15 6.74 -9.08
C PRO A 242 -13.52 7.55 -7.94
N VAL A 243 -12.79 6.93 -7.29
CA VAL A 243 -12.40 6.86 -5.95
C VAL A 243 -11.61 8.01 -5.40
N TYR A 244 -10.76 8.56 -6.17
CA TYR A 244 -9.70 9.44 -5.70
C TYR A 244 -10.09 10.88 -5.35
N PRO A 245 -11.26 11.41 -5.74
CA PRO A 245 -11.62 12.78 -5.38
C PRO A 245 -11.79 13.02 -3.88
N TYR A 246 -11.98 11.97 -3.09
CA TYR A 246 -12.14 12.12 -1.63
C TYR A 246 -10.81 11.98 -0.88
N GLU A 247 -9.94 11.11 -1.35
CA GLU A 247 -8.65 10.83 -0.73
C GLU A 247 -7.56 11.78 -1.24
N ILE A 248 -7.71 12.29 -2.44
CA ILE A 248 -6.83 13.28 -3.06
C ILE A 248 -7.63 14.52 -3.41
N LYS A 249 -7.18 15.64 -2.87
CA LYS A 249 -7.75 16.96 -3.15
C LYS A 249 -7.14 17.59 -4.40
N ALA A 250 -5.83 17.47 -4.56
CA ALA A 250 -5.06 18.12 -5.60
C ALA A 250 -3.70 17.46 -5.84
N TYR A 251 -3.03 17.88 -6.91
CA TYR A 251 -1.62 17.64 -7.15
C TYR A 251 -0.87 18.97 -7.27
N GLN A 252 0.39 18.97 -6.86
CA GLN A 252 1.30 20.08 -7.06
C GLN A 252 2.59 19.60 -7.70
N VAL A 253 2.96 20.23 -8.81
CA VAL A 253 4.24 20.03 -9.47
C VAL A 253 5.30 20.92 -8.84
N PHE A 254 6.52 20.42 -8.74
CA PHE A 254 7.69 21.15 -8.26
C PHE A 254 8.83 21.04 -9.26
N ARG A 255 9.65 22.09 -9.34
CA ARG A 255 10.82 22.18 -10.21
C ARG A 255 12.04 22.65 -9.43
N ALA A 256 13.21 22.11 -9.75
CA ALA A 256 14.51 22.55 -9.26
C ALA A 256 15.58 22.44 -10.35
N THR A 257 16.77 22.98 -10.10
CA THR A 257 17.93 22.90 -11.01
C THR A 257 18.89 21.75 -10.69
N ALA A 258 18.66 21.05 -9.58
CA ALA A 258 19.42 19.87 -9.18
C ALA A 258 18.49 18.82 -8.56
N PRO A 259 18.82 17.52 -8.61
CA PRO A 259 17.96 16.47 -8.08
C PRO A 259 17.94 16.41 -6.54
N ALA A 260 19.04 16.80 -5.89
CA ALA A 260 19.18 16.78 -4.43
C ALA A 260 19.86 18.07 -3.96
N ASN A 261 19.66 18.41 -2.67
CA ASN A 261 20.19 19.63 -2.02
C ASN A 261 19.84 20.92 -2.81
N ALA A 262 18.64 20.94 -3.39
CA ALA A 262 18.15 22.05 -4.20
C ALA A 262 16.91 22.68 -3.56
N ASP A 263 16.69 23.94 -3.85
CA ASP A 263 15.45 24.63 -3.54
C ASP A 263 14.38 24.20 -4.54
N TRP A 264 13.32 23.56 -4.04
CA TRP A 264 12.19 23.10 -4.83
C TRP A 264 11.08 24.14 -4.82
N PHE A 265 10.74 24.66 -5.97
CA PHE A 265 9.69 25.66 -6.11
C PHE A 265 8.42 25.03 -6.66
N PRO A 266 7.24 25.32 -6.06
CA PRO A 266 5.98 24.94 -6.65
C PRO A 266 5.82 25.61 -8.01
N LEU A 267 5.39 24.86 -9.00
CA LEU A 267 5.27 25.33 -10.38
C LEU A 267 3.81 25.29 -10.82
N GLY A 268 3.25 26.47 -11.15
CA GLY A 268 1.84 26.61 -11.48
C GLY A 268 0.88 26.46 -10.28
N PRO A 269 -0.44 26.43 -10.54
CA PRO A 269 -1.44 26.24 -9.50
C PRO A 269 -1.52 24.79 -9.03
N GLU A 270 -2.20 24.56 -7.90
CA GLU A 270 -2.66 23.23 -7.53
C GLU A 270 -3.58 22.69 -8.64
N LEU A 271 -3.31 21.47 -9.09
CA LEU A 271 -4.06 20.77 -10.13
C LEU A 271 -5.16 19.92 -9.51
N SER A 272 -6.31 19.80 -10.17
CA SER A 272 -7.43 19.03 -9.62
C SER A 272 -7.07 17.54 -9.48
N SER A 273 -7.79 16.82 -8.62
CA SER A 273 -7.56 15.40 -8.29
C SER A 273 -7.68 14.44 -9.48
N ASP A 274 -8.30 14.86 -10.55
CA ASP A 274 -8.48 14.11 -11.81
C ASP A 274 -7.44 14.49 -12.89
N THR A 275 -6.49 15.36 -12.55
CA THR A 275 -5.41 15.78 -13.46
C THR A 275 -4.18 14.90 -13.28
N PHE A 276 -3.79 14.19 -14.32
CA PHE A 276 -2.66 13.26 -14.32
C PHE A 276 -1.55 13.65 -15.31
N HIS A 277 -1.62 14.83 -15.86
CA HIS A 277 -0.60 15.41 -16.75
C HIS A 277 -0.60 16.93 -16.62
N TRP A 278 0.55 17.52 -16.87
CA TRP A 278 0.70 18.97 -16.87
C TRP A 278 1.90 19.38 -17.77
N THR A 279 1.87 20.60 -18.29
CA THR A 279 2.92 21.10 -19.19
C THR A 279 3.56 22.36 -18.63
N ASP A 280 4.87 22.31 -18.43
CA ASP A 280 5.70 23.47 -18.12
C ASP A 280 6.08 24.18 -19.41
N ASN A 281 5.49 25.35 -19.66
CA ASN A 281 5.81 26.23 -20.78
C ASN A 281 6.85 27.29 -20.41
N THR A 282 7.43 27.22 -19.20
CA THR A 282 8.41 28.19 -18.70
C THR A 282 9.82 27.61 -18.64
N ALA A 283 10.01 26.37 -19.09
CA ALA A 283 11.32 25.74 -19.16
C ALA A 283 12.17 26.39 -20.27
N GLU A 284 13.37 26.86 -19.91
CA GLU A 284 14.29 27.51 -20.85
C GLU A 284 15.12 26.45 -21.59
N ALA A 285 15.30 26.67 -22.89
CA ALA A 285 16.10 25.78 -23.72
C ALA A 285 17.57 25.74 -23.26
N GLY A 286 18.12 24.53 -23.14
CA GLY A 286 19.50 24.32 -22.72
C GLY A 286 19.74 24.34 -21.22
N GLN A 287 18.70 24.62 -20.43
CA GLN A 287 18.75 24.51 -18.95
C GLN A 287 18.37 23.11 -18.50
N GLN A 288 19.07 22.60 -17.50
CA GLN A 288 18.74 21.35 -16.84
C GLN A 288 17.75 21.63 -15.70
N TYR A 289 16.57 21.03 -15.79
CA TYR A 289 15.55 21.05 -14.75
C TYR A 289 15.23 19.65 -14.27
N PHE A 290 14.83 19.55 -13.03
CA PHE A 290 14.35 18.35 -12.37
C PHE A 290 12.94 18.62 -11.86
N TYR A 291 12.09 17.60 -11.96
CA TYR A 291 10.69 17.70 -11.56
C TYR A 291 10.28 16.56 -10.65
N HIS A 292 9.35 16.83 -9.77
CA HIS A 292 8.55 15.85 -9.08
C HIS A 292 7.13 16.37 -8.86
N VAL A 293 6.22 15.48 -8.53
CA VAL A 293 4.83 15.79 -8.19
C VAL A 293 4.50 15.26 -6.79
N LYS A 294 3.68 15.99 -6.07
CA LYS A 294 3.11 15.59 -4.78
C LYS A 294 1.60 15.54 -4.87
N ALA A 295 0.99 14.56 -4.21
CA ALA A 295 -0.45 14.52 -3.99
C ALA A 295 -0.80 15.24 -2.69
N LEU A 296 -1.95 15.91 -2.68
CA LEU A 296 -2.46 16.68 -1.54
C LEU A 296 -3.79 16.12 -1.09
N ASN A 297 -3.99 15.95 0.22
CA ASN A 297 -5.28 15.73 0.85
C ASN A 297 -5.49 16.70 2.01
N GLN A 298 -6.48 16.46 2.86
CA GLN A 298 -6.76 17.29 4.02
C GLN A 298 -5.63 17.29 5.08
N ALA A 299 -4.85 16.22 5.15
CA ALA A 299 -3.72 16.11 6.08
C ALA A 299 -2.45 16.81 5.55
N GLY A 300 -2.36 17.09 4.26
CA GLY A 300 -1.23 17.74 3.65
C GLY A 300 -0.68 17.05 2.41
N PHE A 301 0.50 17.45 1.98
CA PHE A 301 1.20 16.89 0.84
C PHE A 301 1.83 15.54 1.15
N SER A 302 1.79 14.64 0.17
CA SER A 302 2.61 13.42 0.15
C SER A 302 4.11 13.75 0.16
N ALA A 303 4.94 12.76 0.42
CA ALA A 303 6.32 12.81 -0.05
C ALA A 303 6.35 13.04 -1.58
N PRO A 304 7.44 13.56 -2.15
CA PRO A 304 7.56 13.71 -3.59
C PRO A 304 7.53 12.34 -4.28
N SER A 305 6.98 12.29 -5.50
CA SER A 305 7.31 11.20 -6.43
C SER A 305 8.84 11.13 -6.57
N TYR A 306 9.36 10.07 -7.18
CA TYR A 306 10.76 10.16 -7.57
C TYR A 306 10.98 11.37 -8.50
N THR A 307 12.19 11.89 -8.48
CA THR A 307 12.59 13.04 -9.29
C THR A 307 13.13 12.57 -10.63
N GLN A 308 12.79 13.25 -11.71
CA GLN A 308 13.33 13.01 -13.03
C GLN A 308 13.78 14.32 -13.69
N GLY A 309 14.92 14.27 -14.39
CA GLY A 309 15.45 15.41 -15.12
C GLY A 309 15.02 15.45 -16.59
N ILE A 310 15.07 16.62 -17.21
CA ILE A 310 14.72 16.83 -18.64
C ILE A 310 15.61 16.02 -19.57
N THR A 311 16.92 16.02 -19.32
CA THR A 311 17.93 15.43 -20.23
C THR A 311 18.40 14.06 -19.76
N GLY A 312 18.00 13.65 -18.56
CA GLY A 312 18.49 12.44 -17.94
C GLY A 312 17.50 11.30 -18.05
N ALA A 313 17.99 10.15 -18.47
CA ALA A 313 17.25 8.92 -18.38
C ALA A 313 17.25 8.34 -16.95
N SER A 314 17.81 9.03 -15.95
CA SER A 314 17.87 8.55 -14.57
C SER A 314 16.68 9.02 -13.74
N LEU A 315 16.26 8.18 -12.79
CA LEU A 315 15.34 8.54 -11.71
C LEU A 315 16.11 8.70 -10.40
N TYR A 316 15.60 9.58 -9.52
CA TYR A 316 16.22 9.87 -8.24
C TYR A 316 15.18 9.71 -7.12
N PHE A 317 15.37 8.72 -6.26
CA PHE A 317 14.67 8.64 -4.97
C PHE A 317 15.52 9.37 -3.93
N ILE A 318 14.90 10.27 -3.18
CA ILE A 318 15.61 11.16 -2.25
C ILE A 318 15.00 10.97 -0.86
N ALA A 319 15.85 10.81 0.15
CA ALA A 319 15.40 10.78 1.53
C ALA A 319 14.71 12.10 1.93
N ALA A 320 13.70 12.03 2.80
CA ALA A 320 12.96 13.21 3.25
C ALA A 320 13.86 14.26 3.93
N ASP A 321 14.97 13.84 4.53
CA ASP A 321 15.98 14.68 5.17
C ASP A 321 17.10 15.15 4.21
N ASN A 322 16.98 14.85 2.91
CA ASN A 322 17.97 15.15 1.85
C ASN A 322 19.38 14.58 2.10
N THR A 323 19.50 13.57 2.98
CA THR A 323 20.82 13.06 3.37
C THR A 323 21.23 11.80 2.63
N SER A 324 20.34 11.26 1.80
CA SER A 324 20.59 10.05 1.03
C SER A 324 19.80 10.05 -0.27
N LEU A 325 20.36 9.42 -1.30
CA LEU A 325 19.80 9.38 -2.62
C LEU A 325 20.06 8.02 -3.27
N LEU A 326 19.08 7.53 -4.02
CA LEU A 326 19.22 6.38 -4.93
C LEU A 326 18.96 6.85 -6.36
N GLU A 327 19.98 6.78 -7.22
CA GLU A 327 19.91 7.08 -8.64
C GLU A 327 19.73 5.78 -9.43
N ILE A 328 18.62 5.65 -10.13
CA ILE A 328 18.34 4.55 -11.05
C ILE A 328 18.70 4.99 -12.45
N PRO A 329 19.69 4.36 -13.11
CA PRO A 329 20.07 4.71 -14.47
C PRO A 329 18.98 4.33 -15.49
N GLY A 330 19.03 4.94 -16.68
CA GLY A 330 17.99 4.82 -17.70
C GLY A 330 17.68 3.40 -18.18
N ASP A 331 18.65 2.49 -18.12
CA ASP A 331 18.48 1.08 -18.45
C ASP A 331 17.85 0.23 -17.31
N GLY A 332 17.63 0.85 -16.15
CA GLY A 332 17.01 0.23 -14.96
C GLY A 332 15.60 0.74 -14.64
N LEU A 333 14.98 1.56 -15.49
CA LEU A 333 13.70 2.20 -15.21
C LEU A 333 12.49 1.25 -15.17
N GLY A 334 12.58 0.09 -15.81
CA GLY A 334 11.45 -0.84 -15.97
C GLY A 334 10.79 -1.32 -14.68
N ASP A 335 11.50 -1.26 -13.56
CA ASP A 335 10.95 -1.60 -12.25
C ASP A 335 10.01 -0.49 -11.70
N PHE A 336 10.18 0.76 -12.18
CA PHE A 336 9.56 1.96 -11.61
C PHE A 336 8.67 2.72 -12.59
N VAL A 337 8.82 2.48 -13.88
CA VAL A 337 8.11 3.18 -14.95
C VAL A 337 7.54 2.17 -15.94
N SER A 338 6.27 2.28 -16.24
CA SER A 338 5.57 1.50 -17.25
C SER A 338 5.19 2.38 -18.43
N ASP A 339 5.43 1.91 -19.66
CA ASP A 339 5.00 2.57 -20.89
C ASP A 339 3.58 2.17 -21.34
N SER A 340 2.90 1.34 -20.56
CA SER A 340 1.50 1.02 -20.81
C SER A 340 0.64 2.28 -20.76
N ALA A 341 -0.36 2.36 -21.61
CA ALA A 341 -1.35 3.45 -21.59
C ALA A 341 -2.20 3.43 -20.30
N ASN A 342 -2.44 2.24 -19.74
CA ASN A 342 -3.13 2.02 -18.48
C ASN A 342 -2.27 1.09 -17.61
N PRO A 343 -1.25 1.61 -16.93
CA PRO A 343 -0.40 0.79 -16.10
C PRO A 343 -1.15 0.34 -14.85
N ASP A 344 -1.01 -0.94 -14.50
CA ASP A 344 -1.47 -1.42 -13.19
C ASP A 344 -0.55 -0.82 -12.11
N PRO A 345 -1.07 0.00 -11.19
CA PRO A 345 -0.28 0.56 -10.10
C PRO A 345 0.46 -0.51 -9.29
N MET A 346 -0.17 -1.68 -9.08
CA MET A 346 0.40 -2.79 -8.32
C MET A 346 1.52 -3.52 -9.08
N SER A 347 1.79 -3.18 -10.34
CA SER A 347 2.96 -3.68 -11.08
C SER A 347 4.20 -2.79 -10.97
N ILE A 348 4.06 -1.61 -10.39
CA ILE A 348 5.09 -0.56 -10.32
C ILE A 348 5.66 -0.51 -8.91
N TYR A 349 6.98 -0.44 -8.80
CA TYR A 349 7.66 -0.26 -7.52
C TYR A 349 7.92 1.21 -7.20
N THR A 350 7.97 1.52 -5.91
CA THR A 350 8.52 2.77 -5.36
C THR A 350 9.59 2.43 -4.33
N VAL A 351 10.50 3.36 -4.06
CA VAL A 351 11.49 3.22 -3.00
C VAL A 351 11.29 4.30 -1.96
N GLU A 352 11.21 3.90 -0.72
CA GLU A 352 11.27 4.78 0.44
C GLU A 352 12.66 4.72 1.07
N ILE A 353 13.18 5.88 1.45
CA ILE A 353 14.49 6.00 2.10
C ILE A 353 14.26 6.53 3.51
N THR A 354 14.52 5.69 4.51
CA THR A 354 14.30 6.00 5.92
C THR A 354 15.64 6.16 6.65
N SER A 355 15.84 7.28 7.31
CA SER A 355 17.00 7.51 8.19
C SER A 355 16.73 6.96 9.59
N HIS A 356 17.72 6.28 10.18
CA HIS A 356 17.67 5.66 11.50
C HIS A 356 18.61 6.40 12.45
N ALA A 357 18.10 7.45 13.10
CA ALA A 357 18.87 8.25 14.04
C ALA A 357 19.26 7.47 15.31
N GLU A 358 18.46 6.49 15.67
CA GLU A 358 18.70 5.58 16.81
C GLU A 358 19.95 4.70 16.68
N ASP A 359 20.41 4.47 15.47
CA ASP A 359 21.60 3.66 15.20
C ASP A 359 22.91 4.47 15.29
N LEU A 360 22.82 5.79 15.41
CA LEU A 360 24.00 6.68 15.40
C LEU A 360 24.80 6.53 16.68
N GLY A 361 26.12 6.57 16.55
CA GLY A 361 27.04 6.53 17.67
C GLY A 361 28.30 5.69 17.40
N GLY A 362 29.32 5.88 18.21
CA GLY A 362 30.61 5.23 18.03
C GLY A 362 31.21 5.52 16.66
N ARG A 363 31.29 4.50 15.79
CA ARG A 363 31.81 4.63 14.42
C ARG A 363 30.71 4.88 13.37
N VAL A 364 29.42 4.82 13.75
CA VAL A 364 28.30 4.99 12.81
C VAL A 364 28.01 6.48 12.62
N VAL A 365 28.24 6.96 11.42
CA VAL A 365 28.01 8.36 11.01
C VAL A 365 26.58 8.55 10.51
N LYS A 366 26.05 7.57 9.77
CA LYS A 366 24.69 7.57 9.22
C LYS A 366 24.17 6.15 9.12
N SER A 367 22.87 5.98 9.38
CA SER A 367 22.17 4.72 9.16
C SER A 367 20.92 4.99 8.34
N VAL A 368 20.75 4.24 7.24
CA VAL A 368 19.70 4.50 6.23
C VAL A 368 19.16 3.17 5.72
N GLU A 369 17.87 3.07 5.53
CA GLU A 369 17.21 1.92 4.91
C GLU A 369 16.51 2.32 3.61
N PHE A 370 16.77 1.55 2.56
CA PHE A 370 16.12 1.64 1.26
C PHE A 370 15.13 0.50 1.14
N SER A 371 13.85 0.79 1.15
CA SER A 371 12.78 -0.21 1.11
C SER A 371 11.97 -0.09 -0.17
N ALA A 372 11.79 -1.20 -0.88
CA ALA A 372 10.94 -1.26 -2.07
C ALA A 372 9.49 -1.59 -1.68
N TYR A 373 8.55 -0.94 -2.35
CA TYR A 373 7.13 -1.15 -2.17
C TYR A 373 6.43 -1.31 -3.52
N LYS A 374 5.75 -2.42 -3.69
CA LYS A 374 4.90 -2.71 -4.83
C LYS A 374 3.60 -1.91 -4.72
N GLY A 375 3.26 -1.17 -5.76
CA GLY A 375 2.12 -0.24 -5.71
C GLY A 375 2.23 0.85 -4.63
N GLY A 376 3.41 1.04 -4.05
CA GLY A 376 3.60 1.93 -2.91
C GLY A 376 3.02 1.41 -1.58
N ILE A 377 2.37 0.25 -1.56
CA ILE A 377 1.68 -0.31 -0.38
C ILE A 377 2.41 -1.53 0.17
N GLU A 378 2.67 -2.51 -0.66
CA GLU A 378 3.18 -3.81 -0.26
C GLU A 378 4.71 -3.81 -0.23
N ARG A 379 5.31 -3.94 0.97
CA ARG A 379 6.76 -4.03 1.12
C ARG A 379 7.28 -5.35 0.55
N ASP A 380 8.27 -5.25 -0.33
CA ASP A 380 8.96 -6.41 -0.90
C ASP A 380 10.40 -6.48 -0.36
N GLU A 381 10.62 -7.31 0.65
CA GLU A 381 11.94 -7.51 1.27
C GLU A 381 12.92 -8.31 0.38
N GLN A 382 12.42 -8.96 -0.66
CA GLN A 382 13.22 -9.75 -1.59
C GLN A 382 13.52 -9.01 -2.89
N PHE A 383 13.00 -7.80 -3.03
CA PHE A 383 13.20 -6.99 -4.23
C PHE A 383 14.68 -6.74 -4.51
N LYS A 384 15.07 -6.96 -5.74
CA LYS A 384 16.39 -6.63 -6.27
C LYS A 384 16.23 -5.78 -7.51
N LEU A 385 17.00 -4.74 -7.60
CA LEU A 385 17.04 -3.89 -8.79
C LEU A 385 17.46 -4.73 -10.00
N SER A 386 16.75 -4.59 -11.11
CA SER A 386 17.04 -5.27 -12.38
C SER A 386 18.40 -4.84 -12.95
N LYS A 387 18.82 -3.60 -12.64
CA LYS A 387 20.11 -3.03 -12.99
C LYS A 387 20.75 -2.35 -11.78
N PRO A 388 22.10 -2.27 -11.72
CA PRO A 388 22.76 -1.59 -10.63
C PRO A 388 22.42 -0.10 -10.59
N ALA A 389 21.97 0.38 -9.43
CA ALA A 389 21.75 1.78 -9.12
C ALA A 389 22.96 2.40 -8.41
N ILE A 390 23.00 3.72 -8.33
CA ILE A 390 24.01 4.47 -7.58
C ILE A 390 23.37 4.97 -6.28
N LEU A 391 23.81 4.41 -5.18
CA LEU A 391 23.42 4.81 -3.83
C LEU A 391 24.43 5.86 -3.35
N LYS A 392 23.94 7.01 -2.85
CA LYS A 392 24.76 8.09 -2.26
C LYS A 392 24.28 8.40 -0.86
N ILE A 393 25.19 8.41 0.10
CA ILE A 393 24.93 8.83 1.48
C ILE A 393 25.81 10.04 1.78
N TYR A 394 25.18 11.18 2.08
CA TYR A 394 25.86 12.43 2.39
C TYR A 394 26.27 12.47 3.86
N TYR A 395 27.49 12.92 4.15
CA TYR A 395 28.05 12.94 5.49
C TYR A 395 28.25 14.34 6.10
N SER A 396 27.83 15.38 5.38
CA SER A 396 27.90 16.78 5.85
C SER A 396 26.53 17.43 6.04
N THR A 397 25.43 16.69 5.85
CA THR A 397 24.05 17.19 5.92
C THR A 397 23.23 16.35 6.90
N GLY A 398 22.18 16.95 7.49
CA GLY A 398 21.19 16.21 8.27
C GLY A 398 21.74 15.57 9.56
N GLY A 399 22.69 16.20 10.25
CA GLY A 399 23.25 15.70 11.50
C GLY A 399 24.29 14.58 11.35
N ALA A 400 24.62 14.16 10.12
CA ALA A 400 25.71 13.23 9.85
C ALA A 400 27.04 13.98 10.04
N VAL A 401 27.57 13.94 11.24
CA VAL A 401 28.87 14.55 11.57
C VAL A 401 29.93 13.48 11.54
N VAL A 402 30.93 13.67 10.67
CA VAL A 402 32.15 12.85 10.74
C VAL A 402 32.82 13.12 12.10
N PRO A 403 33.10 12.10 12.91
CA PRO A 403 33.72 12.32 14.21
C PRO A 403 34.99 13.17 14.10
N ALA A 404 35.17 14.09 15.04
CA ALA A 404 36.33 14.99 15.06
C ALA A 404 37.64 14.17 15.01
N GLY A 405 38.54 14.53 14.08
CA GLY A 405 39.77 13.80 13.85
C GLY A 405 39.70 12.62 12.88
N SER A 406 38.51 12.29 12.37
CA SER A 406 38.34 11.28 11.33
C SER A 406 38.64 11.88 9.95
N ASN A 407 39.37 11.13 9.12
CA ASN A 407 39.57 11.46 7.72
C ASN A 407 38.34 11.02 6.91
N ALA A 408 37.80 11.89 6.05
CA ALA A 408 36.69 11.53 5.15
C ALA A 408 37.04 10.28 4.29
N ALA A 409 38.31 10.14 3.87
CA ALA A 409 38.79 8.96 3.15
C ALA A 409 38.66 7.64 3.96
N ALA A 410 38.48 7.72 5.28
CA ALA A 410 38.26 6.58 6.15
C ALA A 410 36.79 6.12 6.23
N LEU A 411 35.87 6.82 5.53
CA LEU A 411 34.46 6.43 5.51
C LEU A 411 34.23 5.18 4.67
N SER A 412 33.37 4.29 5.18
CA SER A 412 33.02 3.04 4.50
C SER A 412 31.55 2.69 4.69
N LEU A 413 30.91 2.18 3.64
CA LEU A 413 29.55 1.68 3.70
C LEU A 413 29.52 0.24 4.18
N TYR A 414 28.55 -0.05 5.03
CA TYR A 414 28.21 -1.38 5.53
C TYR A 414 26.76 -1.68 5.15
N TYR A 415 26.52 -2.90 4.71
CA TYR A 415 25.21 -3.45 4.40
C TYR A 415 24.80 -4.51 5.42
N TYR A 416 23.57 -4.49 5.88
CA TYR A 416 23.03 -5.51 6.78
C TYR A 416 22.32 -6.60 5.97
N ASN A 417 22.83 -7.83 6.05
CA ASN A 417 22.28 -8.98 5.29
C ASN A 417 21.21 -9.78 6.06
N GLY A 418 20.65 -9.21 7.12
CA GLY A 418 19.71 -9.89 8.03
C GLY A 418 20.37 -10.62 9.21
N ALA A 419 21.69 -10.91 9.15
CA ALA A 419 22.43 -11.59 10.19
C ALA A 419 23.64 -10.79 10.70
N LYS A 420 24.34 -10.14 9.80
CA LYS A 420 25.55 -9.37 10.12
C LYS A 420 25.74 -8.18 9.18
N TRP A 421 26.56 -7.24 9.61
CA TRP A 421 27.02 -6.13 8.79
C TRP A 421 28.18 -6.56 7.89
N LEU A 422 28.04 -6.36 6.60
CA LEU A 422 29.07 -6.62 5.58
C LEU A 422 29.65 -5.28 5.13
N GLN A 423 30.96 -5.15 5.07
CA GLN A 423 31.62 -3.96 4.58
C GLN A 423 31.57 -3.94 3.06
N PHE A 424 30.91 -2.91 2.49
CA PHE A 424 30.79 -2.70 1.04
C PHE A 424 31.70 -1.59 0.53
N TYR A 425 32.39 -0.90 1.42
CA TYR A 425 33.36 0.17 1.18
C TYR A 425 32.72 1.44 0.58
N GLY A 426 32.44 1.48 -0.69
CA GLY A 426 31.97 2.65 -1.43
C GLY A 426 33.10 3.62 -1.81
N LYS A 427 32.84 4.49 -2.77
CA LYS A 427 33.75 5.55 -3.22
C LYS A 427 33.45 6.84 -2.48
N VAL A 428 34.41 7.38 -1.76
CA VAL A 428 34.26 8.66 -1.08
C VAL A 428 34.42 9.80 -2.10
N ASN A 429 33.44 10.67 -2.17
CA ASN A 429 33.47 11.93 -2.92
C ASN A 429 33.62 13.09 -1.93
N GLU A 430 34.83 13.61 -1.81
CA GLU A 430 35.12 14.68 -0.85
C GLU A 430 34.61 16.05 -1.31
N THR A 431 34.40 16.23 -2.62
CA THR A 431 33.83 17.45 -3.18
C THR A 431 32.36 17.57 -2.84
N ASP A 432 31.57 16.53 -3.15
CA ASP A 432 30.13 16.50 -2.91
C ASP A 432 29.76 16.00 -1.51
N LYS A 433 30.76 15.67 -0.68
CA LYS A 433 30.57 15.20 0.70
C LYS A 433 29.64 14.01 0.83
N ASN A 434 29.82 13.01 -0.04
CA ASN A 434 29.07 11.77 0.00
C ASN A 434 29.94 10.53 -0.18
N VAL A 435 29.37 9.37 0.10
CA VAL A 435 29.93 8.07 -0.26
C VAL A 435 29.00 7.40 -1.24
N GLU A 436 29.54 7.03 -2.40
CA GLU A 436 28.81 6.40 -3.49
C GLU A 436 29.03 4.91 -3.53
N LEU A 437 27.98 4.15 -3.82
CA LEU A 437 28.03 2.70 -4.02
C LEU A 437 27.16 2.31 -5.19
N LYS A 438 27.72 1.60 -6.17
CA LYS A 438 26.94 1.00 -7.25
C LYS A 438 26.47 -0.39 -6.80
N THR A 439 25.14 -0.57 -6.67
CA THR A 439 24.53 -1.78 -6.09
C THR A 439 23.21 -2.16 -6.74
N THR A 440 22.88 -3.45 -6.74
CA THR A 440 21.54 -3.98 -7.04
C THR A 440 20.72 -4.28 -5.80
N MET A 441 21.28 -4.09 -4.60
CA MET A 441 20.66 -4.46 -3.33
C MET A 441 20.06 -3.22 -2.66
N LEU A 442 18.80 -3.32 -2.28
CA LEU A 442 18.17 -2.42 -1.33
C LEU A 442 18.27 -3.01 0.09
N GLY A 443 17.84 -2.27 1.10
CA GLY A 443 17.92 -2.68 2.49
C GLY A 443 18.67 -1.68 3.35
N LYS A 444 19.15 -2.13 4.51
CA LYS A 444 19.75 -1.26 5.53
C LYS A 444 21.25 -1.10 5.32
N TYR A 445 21.69 0.17 5.25
CA TYR A 445 23.08 0.57 5.10
C TYR A 445 23.52 1.45 6.26
N GLN A 446 24.79 1.35 6.64
CA GLN A 446 25.44 2.28 7.56
C GLN A 446 26.70 2.86 6.94
N LEU A 447 26.86 4.16 7.06
CA LEU A 447 28.11 4.84 6.83
C LEU A 447 28.90 4.86 8.13
N ARG A 448 30.09 4.28 8.12
CA ARG A 448 30.95 4.19 9.30
C ARG A 448 32.33 4.79 9.06
N SER A 449 32.89 5.41 10.11
CA SER A 449 34.27 5.86 10.13
C SER A 449 35.16 4.67 10.55
N VAL A 450 35.96 4.18 9.62
CA VAL A 450 36.86 3.04 9.82
C VAL A 450 38.18 3.30 9.11
N GLU A 451 39.26 2.69 9.57
CA GLU A 451 40.52 2.75 8.82
C GLU A 451 40.39 1.95 7.53
N ARG A 452 40.71 2.58 6.41
CA ARG A 452 40.77 1.96 5.09
C ARG A 452 42.20 1.86 4.63
N SER A 453 42.53 0.74 3.98
CA SER A 453 43.84 0.58 3.36
C SER A 453 43.95 1.43 2.10
N VAL A 454 45.07 2.08 1.90
CA VAL A 454 45.38 2.79 0.63
C VAL A 454 45.70 1.84 -0.52
N SER A 455 45.80 0.54 -0.25
CA SER A 455 46.01 -0.51 -1.25
C SER A 455 44.95 -1.58 -1.11
N PHE A 456 44.83 -2.44 -2.12
CA PHE A 456 43.91 -3.58 -2.09
C PHE A 456 43.91 -4.27 -0.73
N SER A 457 42.76 -4.40 -0.14
CA SER A 457 42.51 -5.11 1.12
C SER A 457 41.28 -6.02 0.94
N ALA A 458 41.50 -7.29 1.18
CA ALA A 458 40.46 -8.29 1.15
C ALA A 458 40.42 -8.97 2.51
N ASP A 459 39.64 -8.45 3.41
CA ASP A 459 39.51 -9.06 4.73
C ASP A 459 38.32 -10.03 4.80
N ARG A 460 38.22 -10.75 5.90
CA ARG A 460 37.14 -11.74 6.11
C ARG A 460 35.77 -11.09 6.28
N ALA A 461 35.71 -9.80 6.53
CA ALA A 461 34.46 -9.10 6.70
C ALA A 461 33.73 -8.88 5.35
N GLY A 462 34.48 -8.84 4.23
CA GLY A 462 33.95 -8.75 2.89
C GLY A 462 33.31 -10.02 2.33
N LEU A 463 33.44 -11.16 3.01
CA LEU A 463 32.87 -12.43 2.56
C LEU A 463 31.41 -12.57 3.04
N SER A 464 30.47 -12.78 2.11
CA SER A 464 29.03 -12.90 2.43
C SER A 464 28.77 -14.13 3.31
N ASN A 465 29.31 -15.28 2.92
CA ASN A 465 29.17 -16.55 3.63
C ASN A 465 30.35 -17.48 3.33
N ARG A 466 30.56 -18.45 4.18
CA ARG A 466 31.55 -19.54 4.00
C ARG A 466 30.90 -20.88 3.68
N LEU A 467 29.58 -20.90 3.66
CA LEU A 467 28.77 -22.06 3.34
C LEU A 467 27.85 -21.68 2.15
N ILE A 468 27.93 -22.47 1.10
CA ILE A 468 27.07 -22.30 -0.08
C ILE A 468 26.15 -23.51 -0.16
N THR A 469 24.86 -23.24 -0.37
CA THR A 469 23.80 -24.23 -0.61
C THR A 469 23.14 -23.91 -1.96
N PRO A 470 23.70 -24.36 -3.09
CA PRO A 470 23.26 -23.94 -4.43
C PRO A 470 21.98 -24.66 -4.85
N ASN A 471 20.87 -24.39 -4.16
CA ASN A 471 19.54 -24.97 -4.38
C ASN A 471 18.56 -24.00 -5.05
N SER A 472 19.02 -22.76 -5.36
CA SER A 472 18.23 -21.69 -6.00
C SER A 472 17.04 -21.19 -5.15
N ASP A 473 17.13 -21.28 -3.83
CA ASP A 473 16.13 -20.73 -2.90
C ASP A 473 16.38 -19.23 -2.54
N GLY A 474 17.42 -18.64 -3.15
CA GLY A 474 17.85 -17.26 -2.90
C GLY A 474 18.68 -17.06 -1.65
N LYS A 475 18.96 -18.14 -0.88
CA LYS A 475 19.75 -18.08 0.37
C LYS A 475 21.02 -18.90 0.23
N ASN A 476 22.18 -18.25 0.40
CA ASN A 476 23.49 -18.87 0.31
C ASN A 476 23.77 -19.63 -1.01
N ASP A 477 23.08 -19.31 -2.09
CA ASP A 477 23.32 -19.91 -3.40
C ASP A 477 24.71 -19.57 -3.96
N ASN A 478 25.24 -18.43 -3.56
CA ASN A 478 26.50 -17.88 -4.06
C ASN A 478 27.44 -17.47 -2.92
N MET A 479 28.72 -17.50 -3.17
CA MET A 479 29.72 -16.80 -2.38
C MET A 479 30.01 -15.45 -3.04
N VAL A 480 29.80 -14.37 -2.30
CA VAL A 480 30.14 -13.02 -2.72
C VAL A 480 31.30 -12.51 -1.89
N PHE A 481 32.35 -12.08 -2.55
CA PHE A 481 33.48 -11.45 -1.92
C PHE A 481 33.53 -9.97 -2.30
N VAL A 482 33.46 -9.08 -1.31
CA VAL A 482 33.57 -7.63 -1.50
C VAL A 482 34.94 -7.17 -1.01
N PHE A 483 35.57 -6.30 -1.77
CA PHE A 483 36.93 -5.86 -1.50
C PHE A 483 37.09 -4.35 -1.62
N ASP A 484 38.05 -3.80 -0.91
CA ASP A 484 38.50 -2.42 -1.08
C ASP A 484 39.61 -2.37 -2.14
N SER A 485 39.37 -1.61 -3.21
CA SER A 485 40.36 -1.39 -4.26
C SER A 485 40.36 0.08 -4.68
N PRO A 486 40.93 0.97 -3.83
CA PRO A 486 40.88 2.42 -4.06
C PRO A 486 41.60 2.89 -5.33
N MET A 487 42.43 2.03 -5.93
CA MET A 487 43.23 2.36 -7.13
C MET A 487 42.73 1.67 -8.41
N ASP A 488 41.47 1.19 -8.45
CA ASP A 488 40.85 0.47 -9.58
C ASP A 488 41.73 -0.70 -10.13
N SER A 489 42.60 -1.26 -9.29
CA SER A 489 43.41 -2.40 -9.69
C SER A 489 42.53 -3.62 -9.87
N GLY A 490 42.56 -4.23 -11.04
CA GLY A 490 41.77 -5.41 -11.36
C GLY A 490 42.01 -6.55 -10.36
N VAL A 491 40.98 -6.92 -9.62
CA VAL A 491 41.03 -8.07 -8.70
C VAL A 491 40.65 -9.34 -9.45
N LYS A 492 41.45 -10.39 -9.32
CA LYS A 492 41.19 -11.70 -9.91
C LYS A 492 40.86 -12.69 -8.80
N GLY A 493 39.76 -13.43 -8.98
CA GLY A 493 39.33 -14.49 -8.06
C GLY A 493 39.36 -15.85 -8.74
N ARG A 494 39.91 -16.85 -8.04
CA ARG A 494 39.99 -18.24 -8.51
C ARG A 494 39.55 -19.19 -7.38
N ILE A 495 38.92 -20.28 -7.79
CA ILE A 495 38.49 -21.36 -6.89
C ILE A 495 39.28 -22.60 -7.24
N TYR A 496 39.78 -23.27 -6.22
CA TYR A 496 40.55 -24.49 -6.35
C TYR A 496 39.90 -25.59 -5.47
N ASP A 497 40.06 -26.82 -5.88
CA ASP A 497 39.76 -27.96 -5.02
C ASP A 497 40.88 -28.17 -3.97
N MET A 498 40.68 -29.10 -3.06
CA MET A 498 41.66 -29.41 -2.00
C MET A 498 42.96 -30.04 -2.54
N LYS A 499 43.00 -30.46 -3.80
CA LYS A 499 44.20 -30.99 -4.47
C LYS A 499 44.96 -29.88 -5.24
N GLY A 500 44.44 -28.65 -5.24
CA GLY A 500 45.02 -27.50 -5.91
C GLY A 500 44.64 -27.38 -7.39
N ALA A 501 43.72 -28.18 -7.89
CA ALA A 501 43.22 -28.03 -9.26
C ALA A 501 42.26 -26.85 -9.38
N LEU A 502 42.39 -26.04 -10.45
CA LEU A 502 41.52 -24.93 -10.71
C LEU A 502 40.10 -25.43 -11.08
N VAL A 503 39.11 -25.03 -10.28
CA VAL A 503 37.71 -25.40 -10.43
C VAL A 503 36.93 -24.32 -11.21
N ALA A 504 37.13 -23.04 -10.84
CA ALA A 504 36.43 -21.93 -11.49
C ALA A 504 37.21 -20.62 -11.35
N LYS A 505 36.85 -19.66 -12.20
CA LYS A 505 37.20 -18.24 -12.01
C LYS A 505 35.97 -17.54 -11.43
N MET A 506 36.17 -16.67 -10.45
CA MET A 506 35.09 -15.82 -9.93
C MET A 506 34.74 -14.74 -10.94
N THR A 507 33.47 -14.34 -10.99
CA THR A 507 32.96 -13.34 -11.92
C THR A 507 32.70 -12.01 -11.20
N PRO A 508 32.85 -10.86 -11.87
CA PRO A 508 32.54 -9.54 -11.32
C PRO A 508 31.04 -9.20 -11.43
N THR A 509 30.18 -10.20 -11.26
CA THR A 509 28.70 -10.06 -11.39
C THR A 509 28.00 -9.95 -10.05
N GLY A 510 28.71 -9.50 -9.02
CA GLY A 510 28.17 -9.37 -7.68
C GLY A 510 27.22 -8.20 -7.47
N PRO A 511 26.62 -8.12 -6.28
CA PRO A 511 25.62 -7.10 -5.94
C PRO A 511 26.19 -5.67 -5.88
N VAL A 512 27.51 -5.54 -5.80
CA VAL A 512 28.23 -4.25 -5.82
C VAL A 512 29.39 -4.31 -6.80
N SER A 513 29.78 -3.16 -7.34
CA SER A 513 30.80 -3.06 -8.41
C SER A 513 32.18 -3.59 -8.00
N ASN A 514 32.52 -3.54 -6.72
CA ASN A 514 33.78 -4.03 -6.16
C ASN A 514 33.61 -5.43 -5.51
N SER A 515 32.95 -6.33 -6.21
CA SER A 515 32.73 -7.70 -5.75
C SER A 515 33.06 -8.75 -6.80
N LEU A 516 33.38 -9.94 -6.32
CA LEU A 516 33.53 -11.15 -7.11
C LEU A 516 32.57 -12.22 -6.59
N VAL A 517 31.99 -12.98 -7.49
CA VAL A 517 31.01 -14.03 -7.17
C VAL A 517 31.45 -15.38 -7.69
N TRP A 518 31.15 -16.41 -6.88
CA TRP A 518 31.14 -17.80 -7.31
C TRP A 518 29.82 -18.47 -6.95
N ASP A 519 29.16 -19.05 -7.94
CA ASP A 519 27.86 -19.71 -7.84
C ASP A 519 27.93 -21.22 -7.61
N ALA A 520 29.05 -21.68 -7.07
CA ALA A 520 29.36 -23.10 -6.86
C ALA A 520 29.29 -23.95 -8.13
N LYS A 521 29.55 -23.34 -9.31
CA LYS A 521 29.60 -24.07 -10.58
C LYS A 521 31.00 -24.13 -11.16
N SER A 522 31.24 -25.20 -11.91
CA SER A 522 32.38 -25.39 -12.81
C SER A 522 31.86 -25.88 -14.14
N GLY A 523 32.18 -25.16 -15.24
CA GLY A 523 31.67 -25.50 -16.57
C GLY A 523 30.12 -25.53 -16.66
N GLY A 524 29.42 -24.73 -15.84
CA GLY A 524 27.96 -24.67 -15.83
C GLY A 524 27.27 -25.73 -14.92
N GLN A 525 28.02 -26.66 -14.34
CA GLN A 525 27.51 -27.72 -13.47
C GLN A 525 27.86 -27.43 -12.01
N ILE A 526 26.91 -27.68 -11.08
CA ILE A 526 27.15 -27.54 -9.65
C ILE A 526 28.24 -28.52 -9.21
N VAL A 527 29.27 -28.00 -8.56
CA VAL A 527 30.40 -28.80 -8.08
C VAL A 527 29.99 -29.81 -6.98
N PRO A 528 30.73 -30.90 -6.75
CA PRO A 528 30.46 -31.79 -5.63
C PRO A 528 30.46 -31.08 -4.28
N GLY A 529 29.67 -31.59 -3.32
CA GLY A 529 29.75 -31.13 -1.93
C GLY A 529 31.16 -31.32 -1.37
N GLY A 530 31.66 -30.30 -0.67
CA GLY A 530 33.03 -30.34 -0.14
C GLY A 530 33.61 -28.96 0.18
N VAL A 531 34.86 -28.93 0.55
CA VAL A 531 35.61 -27.71 0.85
C VAL A 531 36.43 -27.30 -0.38
N TYR A 532 36.38 -26.04 -0.70
CA TYR A 532 37.13 -25.40 -1.79
C TYR A 532 37.98 -24.26 -1.26
N ILE A 533 39.07 -23.95 -1.97
CA ILE A 533 39.96 -22.85 -1.64
C ILE A 533 39.65 -21.70 -2.62
N TYR A 534 39.35 -20.52 -2.11
CA TYR A 534 39.33 -19.31 -2.93
C TYR A 534 40.66 -18.56 -2.83
N GLN A 535 41.09 -18.00 -3.92
CA GLN A 535 42.26 -17.15 -4.02
C GLN A 535 41.90 -15.83 -4.70
N LEU A 536 42.29 -14.73 -4.06
CA LEU A 536 42.11 -13.38 -4.60
C LEU A 536 43.49 -12.76 -4.81
N GLU A 537 43.69 -12.15 -5.97
CA GLU A 537 44.95 -11.55 -6.37
C GLU A 537 44.72 -10.14 -6.89
N SER A 538 45.43 -9.15 -6.36
CA SER A 538 45.47 -7.79 -6.87
C SER A 538 46.72 -7.05 -6.37
N GLY A 539 47.33 -6.24 -7.23
CA GLY A 539 48.48 -5.40 -6.87
C GLY A 539 49.66 -6.19 -6.26
N GLY A 540 49.86 -7.43 -6.70
CA GLY A 540 50.92 -8.31 -6.17
C GLY A 540 50.63 -8.94 -4.81
N LYS A 541 49.45 -8.67 -4.20
CA LYS A 541 48.98 -9.30 -2.98
C LYS A 541 48.06 -10.48 -3.29
N VAL A 542 48.19 -11.56 -2.51
CA VAL A 542 47.40 -12.78 -2.63
C VAL A 542 46.71 -13.08 -1.30
N TYR A 543 45.40 -13.29 -1.35
CA TYR A 543 44.59 -13.69 -0.20
C TYR A 543 43.91 -15.04 -0.49
N ASN A 544 44.02 -15.96 0.47
CA ASN A 544 43.43 -17.28 0.37
C ASN A 544 42.49 -17.55 1.53
N GLY A 545 41.49 -18.33 1.26
CA GLY A 545 40.55 -18.81 2.29
C GLY A 545 39.79 -20.02 1.81
N THR A 546 38.86 -20.49 2.63
CA THR A 546 38.05 -21.67 2.32
C THR A 546 36.58 -21.38 2.33
N VAL A 547 35.86 -22.11 1.49
CA VAL A 547 34.39 -22.10 1.39
C VAL A 547 33.91 -23.55 1.28
N ALA A 548 32.81 -23.88 1.93
CA ALA A 548 32.17 -25.18 1.87
C ALA A 548 30.92 -25.14 0.98
N VAL A 549 30.76 -26.16 0.14
CA VAL A 549 29.53 -26.37 -0.64
C VAL A 549 28.78 -27.55 -0.06
N ILE A 550 27.52 -27.36 0.29
CA ILE A 550 26.58 -28.38 0.75
C ILE A 550 25.46 -28.50 -0.27
N LYS A 551 25.15 -29.73 -0.67
CA LYS A 551 24.01 -30.04 -1.58
C LYS A 551 22.80 -30.46 -0.79
#